data_a725588458de6e11d4e3e6c8c64ac398
#
_entry.id   a725588458de6e11d4e3e6c8c64ac398
#
_cell.length_a   1.000
_cell.length_b   1.000
_cell.length_c   1.000
_cell.angle_alpha   90.00
_cell.angle_beta   90.00
_cell.angle_gamma   90.00
#
_symmetry.space_group_name_H-M   'P 1'
#
loop_
_entity.id
_entity.type
_entity.pdbx_description
1 polymer ?
#
loop_
_entity_poly.entity_id
_entity_poly.type
_entity_poly.pdbx_seq_one_letter_code
_entity_poly.pdbx_strand_id
1 'polypeptide(L)'
;MFLTRMGSAVCHRMAERSFLWGQGTMPLCARCTGIYVGVLLAFCFLLLKRRMDAGRPFSKGQAMLTALMILPIGIDGLGSYFGFWESNQLMRVLSGSLVGAVVPGFLLLAVNFDPAQGNKQPIYEHTTELLLLLLLSAGLGFGLWLGLPLAGVLAVASVLGEIFLWGGFVWLLLKNLCGRKRLPFWQISLAAAFLGLYVIGGLMQ
;
A
#
# COMPACT_ATOMS: atom_id res chain seq x y z
N MET A 1 3.98 -21.57 0.14
CA MET A 1 3.55 -21.71 1.54
C MET A 1 3.79 -20.44 2.38
N PHE A 2 5.01 -19.89 2.49
CA PHE A 2 5.29 -18.69 3.30
C PHE A 2 4.50 -17.43 2.86
N LEU A 3 4.58 -17.03 1.59
CA LEU A 3 3.88 -15.85 1.06
C LEU A 3 2.36 -15.96 1.21
N THR A 4 1.82 -17.15 1.01
CA THR A 4 0.40 -17.46 1.18
C THR A 4 -0.07 -17.28 2.62
N ARG A 5 0.79 -17.66 3.57
CA ARG A 5 0.52 -17.49 5.00
C ARG A 5 0.48 -16.01 5.40
N MET A 6 1.41 -15.21 4.89
CA MET A 6 1.42 -13.77 5.13
C MET A 6 0.15 -13.11 4.57
N GLY A 7 -0.17 -13.37 3.30
CA GLY A 7 -1.35 -12.78 2.65
C GLY A 7 -2.70 -13.20 3.28
N SER A 8 -2.78 -14.37 3.94
CA SER A 8 -4.01 -14.79 4.63
C SER A 8 -4.32 -13.97 5.89
N ALA A 9 -3.35 -13.25 6.44
CA ALA A 9 -3.58 -12.39 7.60
C ALA A 9 -4.51 -11.20 7.29
N VAL A 10 -4.57 -10.74 6.04
CA VAL A 10 -5.31 -9.53 5.64
C VAL A 10 -6.28 -9.73 4.49
N CYS A 11 -6.21 -10.87 3.79
CA CYS A 11 -7.00 -11.11 2.58
C CYS A 11 -7.70 -12.47 2.63
N HIS A 12 -9.01 -12.49 2.33
CA HIS A 12 -9.82 -13.73 2.25
C HIS A 12 -9.42 -14.63 1.06
N ARG A 13 -8.55 -14.18 0.16
CA ARG A 13 -7.92 -14.96 -0.92
C ARG A 13 -8.92 -15.79 -1.75
N MET A 14 -10.02 -15.19 -2.15
CA MET A 14 -10.97 -15.86 -3.04
C MET A 14 -10.31 -16.13 -4.40
N ALA A 15 -10.26 -17.38 -4.84
CA ALA A 15 -9.60 -17.80 -6.08
C ALA A 15 -10.10 -17.04 -7.31
N GLU A 16 -11.41 -16.81 -7.40
CA GLU A 16 -12.08 -16.07 -8.47
C GLU A 16 -11.61 -14.61 -8.60
N ARG A 17 -11.06 -14.06 -7.51
CA ARG A 17 -10.61 -12.65 -7.40
C ARG A 17 -9.11 -12.51 -7.35
N SER A 18 -8.37 -13.59 -7.57
CA SER A 18 -6.91 -13.64 -7.52
C SER A 18 -6.33 -13.99 -8.89
N PHE A 19 -5.15 -13.44 -9.19
CA PHE A 19 -4.42 -13.82 -10.40
C PHE A 19 -3.81 -15.22 -10.24
N LEU A 20 -3.62 -15.91 -11.36
CA LEU A 20 -2.93 -17.19 -11.40
C LEU A 20 -1.42 -16.99 -11.21
N TRP A 21 -0.79 -17.91 -10.48
CA TRP A 21 0.66 -17.97 -10.30
C TRP A 21 1.12 -19.43 -10.19
N GLY A 22 1.81 -19.90 -11.23
CA GLY A 22 2.18 -21.30 -11.36
C GLY A 22 0.94 -22.19 -11.42
N GLN A 23 0.87 -23.21 -10.57
CA GLN A 23 -0.28 -24.11 -10.46
C GLN A 23 -1.35 -23.65 -9.47
N GLY A 24 -1.24 -22.44 -8.94
CA GLY A 24 -2.15 -21.90 -7.93
C GLY A 24 -2.51 -20.43 -8.16
N THR A 25 -2.90 -19.77 -7.10
CA THR A 25 -3.24 -18.34 -7.10
C THR A 25 -2.18 -17.52 -6.35
N MET A 26 -2.09 -16.25 -6.67
CA MET A 26 -1.26 -15.30 -5.94
C MET A 26 -1.63 -15.25 -4.44
N PRO A 27 -0.68 -14.87 -3.56
CA PRO A 27 -0.91 -14.83 -2.11
C PRO A 27 -2.02 -13.85 -1.69
N LEU A 28 -2.36 -12.89 -2.54
CA LEU A 28 -3.36 -11.85 -2.31
C LEU A 28 -4.33 -11.77 -3.50
N CYS A 29 -5.56 -11.32 -3.26
CA CYS A 29 -6.50 -11.04 -4.34
C CYS A 29 -6.04 -9.84 -5.19
N ALA A 30 -6.58 -9.68 -6.40
CA ALA A 30 -6.18 -8.65 -7.37
C ALA A 30 -6.15 -7.23 -6.76
N ARG A 31 -7.17 -6.87 -5.96
CA ARG A 31 -7.23 -5.55 -5.30
C ARG A 31 -6.12 -5.37 -4.27
N CYS A 32 -5.94 -6.34 -3.37
CA CYS A 32 -4.88 -6.29 -2.36
C CYS A 32 -3.48 -6.30 -2.98
N THR A 33 -3.27 -7.10 -4.03
CA THR A 33 -2.02 -7.07 -4.80
C THR A 33 -1.72 -5.66 -5.30
N GLY A 34 -2.69 -5.00 -5.94
CA GLY A 34 -2.55 -3.61 -6.39
C GLY A 34 -2.20 -2.67 -5.24
N ILE A 35 -2.97 -2.71 -4.14
CA ILE A 35 -2.72 -1.86 -2.96
C ILE A 35 -1.29 -2.02 -2.46
N TYR A 36 -0.86 -3.24 -2.16
CA TYR A 36 0.42 -3.44 -1.51
C TYR A 36 1.63 -3.25 -2.45
N VAL A 37 1.49 -3.53 -3.74
CA VAL A 37 2.50 -3.14 -4.74
C VAL A 37 2.63 -1.62 -4.81
N GLY A 38 1.52 -0.88 -4.85
CA GLY A 38 1.52 0.57 -4.82
C GLY A 38 2.15 1.14 -3.54
N VAL A 39 1.83 0.55 -2.38
CA VAL A 39 2.44 0.89 -1.08
C VAL A 39 3.96 0.70 -1.12
N LEU A 40 4.43 -0.45 -1.59
CA LEU A 40 5.87 -0.72 -1.66
C LEU A 40 6.58 0.29 -2.57
N LEU A 41 6.04 0.56 -3.75
CA LEU A 41 6.60 1.54 -4.68
C LEU A 41 6.69 2.94 -4.04
N ALA A 42 5.62 3.36 -3.35
CA ALA A 42 5.61 4.65 -2.68
C ALA A 42 6.64 4.72 -1.54
N PHE A 43 6.76 3.69 -0.72
CA PHE A 43 7.82 3.66 0.30
C PHE A 43 9.21 3.62 -0.30
N CYS A 44 9.45 2.83 -1.34
CA CYS A 44 10.73 2.82 -2.06
C CYS A 44 11.06 4.21 -2.62
N PHE A 45 10.09 4.89 -3.23
CA PHE A 45 10.26 6.27 -3.71
C PHE A 45 10.65 7.22 -2.58
N LEU A 46 9.93 7.19 -1.45
CA LEU A 46 10.18 8.06 -0.30
C LEU A 46 11.53 7.79 0.37
N LEU A 47 11.94 6.50 0.44
CA LEU A 47 13.25 6.10 0.93
C LEU A 47 14.37 6.59 0.01
N LEU A 48 14.24 6.40 -1.30
CA LEU A 48 15.22 6.85 -2.30
C LEU A 48 15.39 8.37 -2.29
N LYS A 49 14.29 9.10 -2.11
CA LYS A 49 14.29 10.56 -1.99
C LYS A 49 14.66 11.06 -0.58
N ARG A 50 14.94 10.15 0.37
CA ARG A 50 15.24 10.46 1.78
C ARG A 50 14.16 11.34 2.43
N ARG A 51 12.90 11.07 2.15
CA ARG A 51 11.74 11.85 2.62
C ARG A 51 10.91 11.14 3.70
N MET A 52 11.49 10.19 4.41
CA MET A 52 10.80 9.47 5.48
C MET A 52 10.42 10.38 6.67
N ASP A 53 11.11 11.50 6.85
CA ASP A 53 10.81 12.52 7.87
C ASP A 53 9.96 13.68 7.33
N ALA A 54 9.44 13.55 6.10
CA ALA A 54 8.62 14.59 5.48
C ALA A 54 7.29 14.73 6.21
N GLY A 55 6.92 15.96 6.55
CA GLY A 55 5.70 16.30 7.29
C GLY A 55 4.93 17.48 6.70
N ARG A 56 5.41 18.07 5.58
CA ARG A 56 4.69 19.18 4.93
C ARG A 56 3.46 18.67 4.20
N PRO A 57 2.25 19.22 4.47
CA PRO A 57 1.02 18.83 3.81
C PRO A 57 1.09 18.93 2.29
N PHE A 58 0.26 18.16 1.62
CA PHE A 58 0.10 18.20 0.18
C PHE A 58 -0.31 19.58 -0.31
N SER A 59 0.19 19.99 -1.46
CA SER A 59 -0.33 21.15 -2.17
C SER A 59 -1.81 20.92 -2.59
N LYS A 60 -2.56 21.98 -2.86
CA LYS A 60 -3.98 21.86 -3.27
C LYS A 60 -4.15 20.90 -4.47
N GLY A 61 -3.27 20.99 -5.47
CA GLY A 61 -3.30 20.11 -6.63
C GLY A 61 -3.01 18.64 -6.28
N GLN A 62 -2.02 18.39 -5.43
CA GLN A 62 -1.69 17.03 -4.94
C GLN A 62 -2.83 16.47 -4.09
N ALA A 63 -3.42 17.26 -3.20
CA ALA A 63 -4.55 16.84 -2.38
C ALA A 63 -5.78 16.49 -3.23
N MET A 64 -6.09 17.30 -4.25
CA MET A 64 -7.17 17.00 -5.18
C MET A 64 -6.88 15.72 -5.99
N LEU A 65 -5.67 15.57 -6.48
CA LEU A 65 -5.26 14.37 -7.22
C LEU A 65 -5.35 13.11 -6.35
N THR A 66 -4.85 13.16 -5.10
CA THR A 66 -4.92 12.01 -4.20
C THR A 66 -6.37 11.66 -3.84
N ALA A 67 -7.23 12.66 -3.60
CA ALA A 67 -8.66 12.44 -3.37
C ALA A 67 -9.32 11.77 -4.58
N LEU A 68 -9.03 12.25 -5.79
CA LEU A 68 -9.54 11.66 -7.03
C LEU A 68 -9.10 10.21 -7.22
N MET A 69 -7.86 9.87 -6.83
CA MET A 69 -7.32 8.51 -6.96
C MET A 69 -7.88 7.52 -5.92
N ILE A 70 -8.46 8.00 -4.82
CA ILE A 70 -9.14 7.17 -3.82
C ILE A 70 -10.58 6.83 -4.27
N LEU A 71 -11.23 7.68 -5.05
CA LEU A 71 -12.62 7.46 -5.47
C LEU A 71 -12.86 6.12 -6.18
N PRO A 72 -12.01 5.67 -7.13
CA PRO A 72 -12.25 4.42 -7.85
C PRO A 72 -12.40 3.18 -6.95
N ILE A 73 -11.60 3.08 -5.88
CA ILE A 73 -11.70 1.92 -4.97
C ILE A 73 -12.97 1.99 -4.13
N GLY A 74 -13.40 3.20 -3.74
CA GLY A 74 -14.67 3.41 -3.04
C GLY A 74 -15.87 3.04 -3.92
N ILE A 75 -15.89 3.55 -5.15
CA ILE A 75 -16.95 3.28 -6.13
C ILE A 75 -16.99 1.78 -6.47
N ASP A 76 -15.84 1.18 -6.81
CA ASP A 76 -15.74 -0.25 -7.15
C ASP A 76 -16.09 -1.14 -5.94
N GLY A 77 -15.64 -0.78 -4.74
CA GLY A 77 -15.92 -1.53 -3.52
C GLY A 77 -17.38 -1.50 -3.12
N LEU A 78 -17.97 -0.30 -3.03
CA LEU A 78 -19.37 -0.12 -2.67
C LEU A 78 -20.31 -0.66 -3.75
N GLY A 79 -20.02 -0.37 -5.02
CA GLY A 79 -20.85 -0.87 -6.13
C GLY A 79 -20.90 -2.38 -6.20
N SER A 80 -19.76 -3.05 -6.02
CA SER A 80 -19.69 -4.51 -5.95
C SER A 80 -20.35 -5.08 -4.68
N TYR A 81 -20.27 -4.36 -3.54
CA TYR A 81 -20.92 -4.78 -2.29
C TYR A 81 -22.44 -4.70 -2.36
N PHE A 82 -22.97 -3.62 -2.93
CA PHE A 82 -24.42 -3.43 -3.10
C PHE A 82 -25.00 -4.16 -4.31
N GLY A 83 -24.18 -4.89 -5.08
CA GLY A 83 -24.62 -5.66 -6.24
C GLY A 83 -24.98 -4.83 -7.47
N PHE A 84 -24.55 -3.56 -7.55
CA PHE A 84 -24.79 -2.71 -8.72
C PHE A 84 -24.03 -3.20 -9.96
N TRP A 85 -22.86 -3.83 -9.77
CA TRP A 85 -22.08 -4.48 -10.83
C TRP A 85 -21.09 -5.50 -10.27
N GLU A 86 -20.64 -6.39 -11.15
CA GLU A 86 -19.55 -7.30 -10.85
C GLU A 86 -18.20 -6.65 -11.19
N SER A 87 -17.38 -6.45 -10.18
CA SER A 87 -16.03 -5.93 -10.37
C SER A 87 -15.12 -6.98 -11.02
N ASN A 88 -14.42 -6.63 -12.09
CA ASN A 88 -13.44 -7.50 -12.74
C ASN A 88 -12.04 -7.35 -12.12
N GLN A 89 -11.11 -8.25 -12.49
CA GLN A 89 -9.75 -8.24 -11.95
C GLN A 89 -8.98 -6.97 -12.32
N LEU A 90 -9.22 -6.40 -13.51
CA LEU A 90 -8.59 -5.17 -13.94
C LEU A 90 -9.01 -3.98 -13.07
N MET A 91 -10.32 -3.78 -12.88
CA MET A 91 -10.84 -2.71 -12.02
C MET A 91 -10.28 -2.82 -10.60
N ARG A 92 -10.21 -4.03 -10.06
CA ARG A 92 -9.67 -4.30 -8.72
C ARG A 92 -8.20 -3.96 -8.60
N VAL A 93 -7.35 -4.42 -9.54
CA VAL A 93 -5.91 -4.18 -9.46
C VAL A 93 -5.58 -2.71 -9.70
N LEU A 94 -6.24 -2.04 -10.63
CA LEU A 94 -6.01 -0.63 -10.93
C LEU A 94 -6.46 0.27 -9.76
N SER A 95 -7.70 0.11 -9.28
CA SER A 95 -8.20 0.89 -8.13
C SER A 95 -7.33 0.66 -6.89
N GLY A 96 -6.91 -0.59 -6.65
CA GLY A 96 -5.97 -0.92 -5.58
C GLY A 96 -4.62 -0.22 -5.75
N SER A 97 -4.03 -0.27 -6.93
CA SER A 97 -2.71 0.32 -7.23
C SER A 97 -2.70 1.84 -7.01
N LEU A 98 -3.76 2.53 -7.42
CA LEU A 98 -3.88 3.98 -7.24
C LEU A 98 -3.93 4.36 -5.75
N VAL A 99 -4.74 3.66 -4.97
CA VAL A 99 -4.83 3.90 -3.52
C VAL A 99 -3.53 3.53 -2.82
N GLY A 100 -2.94 2.37 -3.16
CA GLY A 100 -1.67 1.94 -2.58
C GLY A 100 -0.56 2.97 -2.76
N ALA A 101 -0.49 3.62 -3.92
CA ALA A 101 0.53 4.62 -4.21
C ALA A 101 0.39 5.91 -3.36
N VAL A 102 -0.81 6.25 -2.89
CA VAL A 102 -1.03 7.48 -2.09
C VAL A 102 -1.02 7.26 -0.59
N VAL A 103 -1.35 6.06 -0.11
CA VAL A 103 -1.47 5.74 1.33
C VAL A 103 -0.20 6.04 2.13
N PRO A 104 1.04 5.69 1.70
CA PRO A 104 2.25 6.02 2.45
C PRO A 104 2.46 7.51 2.66
N GLY A 105 2.06 8.35 1.71
CA GLY A 105 2.10 9.80 1.85
C GLY A 105 1.22 10.30 3.00
N PHE A 106 0.00 9.80 3.12
CA PHE A 106 -0.90 10.12 4.24
C PHE A 106 -0.37 9.58 5.57
N LEU A 107 0.20 8.37 5.56
CA LEU A 107 0.78 7.77 6.75
C LEU A 107 1.96 8.61 7.27
N LEU A 108 2.87 9.03 6.39
CA LEU A 108 3.98 9.92 6.78
C LEU A 108 3.48 11.26 7.29
N LEU A 109 2.46 11.82 6.67
CA LEU A 109 1.84 13.05 7.15
C LEU A 109 1.29 12.87 8.57
N ALA A 110 0.56 11.78 8.83
CA ALA A 110 0.03 11.47 10.16
C ALA A 110 1.12 11.27 11.21
N VAL A 111 2.27 10.69 10.80
CA VAL A 111 3.42 10.45 11.70
C VAL A 111 4.24 11.72 11.96
N ASN A 112 4.50 12.54 10.93
CA ASN A 112 5.53 13.59 10.98
C ASN A 112 4.96 15.01 11.05
N PHE A 113 3.68 15.23 10.76
CA PHE A 113 3.08 16.55 10.84
C PHE A 113 3.10 17.07 12.27
N ASP A 114 3.62 18.30 12.44
CA ASP A 114 3.64 19.00 13.71
C ASP A 114 3.09 20.43 13.50
N PRO A 115 1.92 20.75 14.06
CA PRO A 115 1.33 22.08 13.91
C PRO A 115 2.16 23.18 14.60
N ALA A 116 2.96 22.85 15.61
CA ALA A 116 3.78 23.80 16.36
C ALA A 116 5.14 24.08 15.72
N GLN A 117 5.60 23.24 14.81
CA GLN A 117 6.87 23.37 14.11
C GLN A 117 6.65 23.52 12.60
N GLY A 118 7.45 24.36 11.95
CA GLY A 118 7.39 24.50 10.50
C GLY A 118 7.79 23.19 9.80
N ASN A 119 6.81 22.53 9.18
CA ASN A 119 7.02 21.31 8.39
C ASN A 119 7.76 21.66 7.09
N LYS A 120 9.07 21.55 7.06
CA LYS A 120 9.91 22.05 5.97
C LYS A 120 9.95 21.12 4.76
N GLN A 121 10.03 19.81 4.99
CA GLN A 121 10.23 18.83 3.91
C GLN A 121 8.89 18.36 3.34
N PRO A 122 8.64 18.55 2.02
CA PRO A 122 7.43 18.06 1.37
C PRO A 122 7.53 16.55 1.11
N ILE A 123 6.38 15.85 1.15
CA ILE A 123 6.28 14.44 0.79
C ILE A 123 6.55 14.29 -0.72
N TYR A 124 5.83 15.08 -1.52
CA TYR A 124 6.07 15.22 -2.96
C TYR A 124 6.44 16.67 -3.25
N GLU A 125 7.58 16.89 -3.90
CA GLU A 125 8.04 18.24 -4.26
C GLU A 125 7.21 18.81 -5.40
N HIS A 126 6.98 17.94 -6.41
CA HIS A 126 6.18 18.28 -7.59
C HIS A 126 5.04 17.28 -7.77
N THR A 127 3.93 17.74 -8.35
CA THR A 127 2.80 16.88 -8.70
C THR A 127 3.19 15.79 -9.72
N THR A 128 4.22 16.06 -10.53
CA THR A 128 4.77 15.09 -11.49
C THR A 128 5.36 13.85 -10.81
N GLU A 129 5.95 13.97 -9.62
CA GLU A 129 6.46 12.83 -8.86
C GLU A 129 5.33 11.89 -8.46
N LEU A 130 4.21 12.47 -7.99
CA LEU A 130 3.01 11.71 -7.64
C LEU A 130 2.39 11.06 -8.89
N LEU A 131 2.29 11.79 -10.00
CA LEU A 131 1.77 11.25 -11.27
C LEU A 131 2.62 10.08 -11.78
N LEU A 132 3.94 10.19 -11.76
CA LEU A 132 4.85 9.11 -12.16
C LEU A 132 4.67 7.86 -11.28
N LEU A 133 4.53 8.06 -9.98
CA LEU A 133 4.30 6.97 -9.03
C LEU A 133 2.95 6.26 -9.31
N LEU A 134 1.89 7.04 -9.55
CA LEU A 134 0.57 6.52 -9.91
C LEU A 134 0.61 5.74 -11.23
N LEU A 135 1.24 6.29 -12.26
CA LEU A 135 1.38 5.64 -13.57
C LEU A 135 2.20 4.35 -13.48
N LEU A 136 3.29 4.36 -12.73
CA LEU A 136 4.11 3.15 -12.53
C LEU A 136 3.33 2.06 -11.79
N SER A 137 2.64 2.43 -10.72
CA SER A 137 1.84 1.48 -9.93
C SER A 137 0.68 0.89 -10.75
N ALA A 138 -0.07 1.73 -11.45
CA ALA A 138 -1.15 1.30 -12.33
C ALA A 138 -0.62 0.46 -13.52
N GLY A 139 0.53 0.85 -14.09
CA GLY A 139 1.18 0.13 -15.18
C GLY A 139 1.60 -1.29 -14.80
N LEU A 140 2.15 -1.49 -13.60
CA LEU A 140 2.46 -2.83 -13.09
C LEU A 140 1.20 -3.68 -12.90
N GLY A 141 0.14 -3.09 -12.33
CA GLY A 141 -1.15 -3.77 -12.20
C GLY A 141 -1.78 -4.14 -13.54
N PHE A 142 -1.72 -3.24 -14.51
CA PHE A 142 -2.18 -3.48 -15.88
C PHE A 142 -1.35 -4.55 -16.58
N GLY A 143 -0.01 -4.51 -16.44
CA GLY A 143 0.88 -5.52 -16.99
C GLY A 143 0.60 -6.92 -16.43
N LEU A 144 0.29 -7.02 -15.12
CA LEU A 144 -0.11 -8.28 -14.50
C LEU A 144 -1.43 -8.80 -15.10
N TRP A 145 -2.40 -7.90 -15.33
CA TRP A 145 -3.68 -8.27 -15.96
C TRP A 145 -3.50 -8.72 -17.41
N LEU A 146 -2.57 -8.14 -18.17
CA LEU A 146 -2.21 -8.59 -19.52
C LEU A 146 -1.50 -9.95 -19.56
N GLY A 147 -1.22 -10.55 -18.40
CA GLY A 147 -0.52 -11.84 -18.32
C GLY A 147 0.99 -11.76 -18.50
N LEU A 148 1.60 -10.58 -18.36
CA LEU A 148 3.06 -10.47 -18.35
C LEU A 148 3.65 -11.33 -17.23
N PRO A 149 4.88 -11.90 -17.37
CA PRO A 149 5.48 -12.81 -16.39
C PRO A 149 5.94 -12.07 -15.12
N LEU A 150 5.09 -11.21 -14.58
CA LEU A 150 5.34 -10.38 -13.40
C LEU A 150 4.79 -11.00 -12.11
N ALA A 151 3.95 -12.04 -12.20
CA ALA A 151 3.21 -12.58 -11.06
C ALA A 151 4.11 -12.97 -9.88
N GLY A 152 5.26 -13.62 -10.13
CA GLY A 152 6.19 -13.99 -9.06
C GLY A 152 6.82 -12.80 -8.35
N VAL A 153 7.27 -11.80 -9.12
CA VAL A 153 7.87 -10.57 -8.56
C VAL A 153 6.82 -9.78 -7.80
N LEU A 154 5.62 -9.63 -8.36
CA LEU A 154 4.55 -8.87 -7.73
C LEU A 154 3.94 -9.60 -6.53
N ALA A 155 3.99 -10.94 -6.48
CA ALA A 155 3.62 -11.71 -5.30
C ALA A 155 4.55 -11.40 -4.12
N VAL A 156 5.86 -11.36 -4.34
CA VAL A 156 6.84 -10.96 -3.31
C VAL A 156 6.68 -9.48 -2.96
N ALA A 157 6.57 -8.61 -3.97
CA ALA A 157 6.42 -7.17 -3.76
C ALA A 157 5.15 -6.83 -2.97
N SER A 158 4.03 -7.52 -3.21
CA SER A 158 2.78 -7.29 -2.47
C SER A 158 2.90 -7.68 -0.99
N VAL A 159 3.55 -8.80 -0.66
CA VAL A 159 3.78 -9.19 0.74
C VAL A 159 4.76 -8.24 1.44
N LEU A 160 5.81 -7.77 0.74
CA LEU A 160 6.68 -6.73 1.30
C LEU A 160 5.92 -5.43 1.55
N GLY A 161 5.09 -4.99 0.60
CA GLY A 161 4.26 -3.79 0.76
C GLY A 161 3.27 -3.90 1.93
N GLU A 162 2.72 -5.10 2.17
CA GLU A 162 1.89 -5.41 3.33
C GLU A 162 2.67 -5.18 4.64
N ILE A 163 3.89 -5.73 4.75
CA ILE A 163 4.76 -5.55 5.92
C ILE A 163 5.09 -4.06 6.14
N PHE A 164 5.40 -3.33 5.06
CA PHE A 164 5.71 -1.90 5.14
C PHE A 164 4.51 -1.07 5.59
N LEU A 165 3.31 -1.38 5.10
CA LEU A 165 2.09 -0.68 5.50
C LEU A 165 1.79 -0.89 6.98
N TRP A 166 1.74 -2.14 7.42
CA TRP A 166 1.47 -2.47 8.83
C TRP A 166 2.60 -2.00 9.75
N GLY A 167 3.85 -2.09 9.31
CA GLY A 167 4.99 -1.49 10.00
C GLY A 167 4.85 0.02 10.19
N GLY A 168 4.35 0.71 9.16
CA GLY A 168 4.04 2.13 9.23
C GLY A 168 2.94 2.47 10.24
N PHE A 169 1.87 1.66 10.33
CA PHE A 169 0.84 1.83 11.35
C PHE A 169 1.37 1.58 12.77
N VAL A 170 2.16 0.52 12.97
CA VAL A 170 2.82 0.27 14.26
C VAL A 170 3.76 1.43 14.63
N TRP A 171 4.50 1.96 13.66
CA TRP A 171 5.35 3.13 13.86
C TRP A 171 4.55 4.36 14.29
N LEU A 172 3.40 4.63 13.65
CA LEU A 172 2.49 5.71 14.04
C LEU A 172 2.01 5.54 15.48
N LEU A 173 1.59 4.35 15.86
CA LEU A 173 1.13 4.03 17.23
C LEU A 173 2.26 4.22 18.26
N LEU A 174 3.43 3.65 18.02
CA LEU A 174 4.57 3.77 18.92
C LEU A 174 5.02 5.22 19.10
N LYS A 175 5.05 6.00 18.00
CA LYS A 175 5.43 7.42 18.07
C LYS A 175 4.44 8.24 18.89
N ASN A 176 3.14 7.94 18.80
CA ASN A 176 2.10 8.62 19.57
C ASN A 176 2.10 8.23 21.05
N LEU A 177 2.36 6.94 21.37
CA LEU A 177 2.35 6.43 22.75
C LEU A 177 3.63 6.76 23.52
N CYS A 178 4.79 6.62 22.87
CA CYS A 178 6.09 6.74 23.56
C CYS A 178 6.73 8.13 23.41
N GLY A 179 6.09 9.05 22.68
CA GLY A 179 6.63 10.37 22.39
C GLY A 179 7.81 10.34 21.42
N ARG A 180 8.34 11.52 21.07
CA ARG A 180 9.37 11.70 20.03
C ARG A 180 10.79 11.22 20.41
N LYS A 181 10.96 10.40 21.45
CA LYS A 181 12.30 9.94 21.85
C LYS A 181 12.89 8.99 20.81
N ARG A 182 14.19 9.17 20.54
CA ARG A 182 15.04 8.57 19.49
C ARG A 182 15.25 7.06 19.57
N LEU A 183 14.20 6.26 19.58
CA LEU A 183 14.34 4.82 19.37
C LEU A 183 14.28 4.51 17.88
N PRO A 184 14.91 3.44 17.38
CA PRO A 184 14.80 3.01 16.00
C PRO A 184 13.42 2.38 15.75
N PHE A 185 12.35 3.17 16.00
CA PHE A 185 10.95 2.72 15.93
C PHE A 185 10.61 2.08 14.61
N TRP A 186 11.22 2.54 13.51
CA TRP A 186 10.96 2.00 12.19
C TRP A 186 11.34 0.50 12.09
N GLN A 187 12.54 0.13 12.56
CA GLN A 187 13.01 -1.25 12.52
C GLN A 187 12.19 -2.16 13.44
N ILE A 188 11.90 -1.69 14.65
CA ILE A 188 11.05 -2.40 15.62
C ILE A 188 9.64 -2.59 15.04
N SER A 189 9.10 -1.56 14.40
CA SER A 189 7.77 -1.58 13.80
C SER A 189 7.65 -2.57 12.65
N LEU A 190 8.66 -2.65 11.78
CA LEU A 190 8.71 -3.65 10.71
C LEU A 190 8.81 -5.07 11.26
N ALA A 191 9.64 -5.30 12.27
CA ALA A 191 9.77 -6.61 12.91
C ALA A 191 8.47 -7.02 13.60
N ALA A 192 7.81 -6.11 14.32
CA ALA A 192 6.52 -6.35 14.96
C ALA A 192 5.41 -6.64 13.95
N ALA A 193 5.35 -5.88 12.84
CA ALA A 193 4.40 -6.13 11.77
C ALA A 193 4.63 -7.50 11.11
N PHE A 194 5.87 -7.82 10.79
CA PHE A 194 6.22 -9.13 10.23
C PHE A 194 5.79 -10.28 11.14
N LEU A 195 6.13 -10.23 12.44
CA LEU A 195 5.76 -11.27 13.40
C LEU A 195 4.23 -11.35 13.57
N GLY A 196 3.56 -10.22 13.70
CA GLY A 196 2.10 -10.16 13.82
C GLY A 196 1.39 -10.77 12.63
N LEU A 197 1.75 -10.38 11.41
CA LEU A 197 1.18 -10.93 10.17
C LEU A 197 1.46 -12.44 10.03
N TYR A 198 2.67 -12.88 10.38
CA TYR A 198 3.02 -14.30 10.33
C TYR A 198 2.21 -15.14 11.31
N VAL A 199 1.99 -14.65 12.54
CA VAL A 199 1.18 -15.33 13.54
C VAL A 199 -0.30 -15.34 13.15
N ILE A 200 -0.86 -14.17 12.80
CA ILE A 200 -2.27 -14.05 12.40
C ILE A 200 -2.54 -14.92 11.17
N GLY A 201 -1.71 -14.84 10.14
CA GLY A 201 -1.85 -15.65 8.93
C GLY A 201 -1.72 -17.15 9.19
N GLY A 202 -1.05 -17.55 10.27
CA GLY A 202 -1.00 -18.96 10.69
C GLY A 202 -2.26 -19.43 11.41
N LEU A 203 -2.99 -18.53 12.06
CA LEU A 203 -4.26 -18.83 12.73
C LEU A 203 -5.44 -18.88 11.76
N MET A 204 -5.31 -18.26 10.57
CA MET A 204 -6.37 -18.15 9.57
C MET A 204 -6.27 -19.20 8.44
N GLN A 205 -5.33 -20.14 8.53
CA GLN A 205 -5.21 -21.30 7.64
C GLN A 205 -5.86 -22.54 8.24
#